data_d1b7f80419bc603129f741e63926e384
#
_entry.id   d1b7f80419bc603129f741e63926e384
#
_cell.length_a   1.000
_cell.length_b   1.000
_cell.length_c   1.000
_cell.angle_alpha   90.00
_cell.angle_beta   90.00
_cell.angle_gamma   90.00
#
_symmetry.space_group_name_H-M   'P 1'
#
loop_
_entity.id
_entity.type
_entity.pdbx_description
1 polymer ?
#
loop_
_entity_poly.entity_id
_entity_poly.type
_entity_poly.pdbx_seq_one_letter_code
_entity_poly.pdbx_strand_id
1 'polypeptide(L)'
;MQSLEARATPGHTDGCLTYVLNDKSLAFTGDALLIRGCGRTDFQQGCPNTLYHSVHSKIFSLPDSCHLYPAHDYTGQTVTTVEEEKRLNPRLTKSEAEFVKIMNNLNLPRPKQIDVAVPANLKCGIQDD
;
A
#
# COMPACT_ATOMS: atom_id res chain seq x y z
N MET A 1 -12.92 -12.68 -21.35
CA MET A 1 -13.19 -12.91 -19.89
C MET A 1 -12.32 -11.99 -19.06
N GLN A 2 -12.89 -11.33 -18.09
CA GLN A 2 -12.12 -10.51 -17.15
C GLN A 2 -11.50 -11.40 -16.07
N SER A 3 -10.26 -11.12 -15.71
CA SER A 3 -9.56 -11.78 -14.62
C SER A 3 -8.74 -10.77 -13.82
N LEU A 4 -8.42 -11.11 -12.58
CA LEU A 4 -7.58 -10.33 -11.70
C LEU A 4 -6.30 -11.11 -11.39
N GLU A 5 -5.16 -10.47 -11.61
CA GLU A 5 -3.86 -10.99 -11.16
C GLU A 5 -3.58 -10.48 -9.75
N ALA A 6 -3.31 -11.39 -8.83
CA ALA A 6 -2.90 -11.03 -7.48
C ALA A 6 -1.37 -10.92 -7.42
N ARG A 7 -0.87 -9.72 -7.17
CA ARG A 7 0.57 -9.46 -7.00
C ARG A 7 0.87 -9.24 -5.53
N ALA A 8 1.85 -9.95 -4.99
CA ALA A 8 2.31 -9.69 -3.63
C ALA A 8 2.97 -8.32 -3.53
N THR A 9 2.45 -7.47 -2.66
CA THR A 9 2.98 -6.11 -2.40
C THR A 9 3.17 -5.90 -0.89
N PRO A 10 4.06 -6.69 -0.26
CA PRO A 10 4.29 -6.58 1.17
C PRO A 10 4.98 -5.27 1.53
N GLY A 11 4.91 -4.91 2.81
CA GLY A 11 5.59 -3.74 3.37
C GLY A 11 4.73 -2.94 4.34
N HIS A 12 3.46 -2.69 4.04
CA HIS A 12 2.49 -2.23 5.02
C HIS A 12 2.16 -3.39 5.99
N THR A 13 1.82 -4.53 5.43
CA THR A 13 1.82 -5.82 6.13
C THR A 13 2.55 -6.85 5.25
N ASP A 14 2.88 -8.00 5.85
CA ASP A 14 3.57 -9.07 5.13
C ASP A 14 2.68 -9.75 4.07
N GLY A 15 1.37 -9.72 4.28
CA GLY A 15 0.38 -10.38 3.41
C GLY A 15 -0.34 -9.46 2.42
N CYS A 16 0.06 -8.20 2.25
CA CYS A 16 -0.62 -7.29 1.34
C CYS A 16 -0.54 -7.75 -0.11
N LEU A 17 -1.65 -7.60 -0.82
CA LEU A 17 -1.78 -7.92 -2.24
C LEU A 17 -2.32 -6.71 -3.01
N THR A 18 -1.87 -6.59 -4.25
CA THR A 18 -2.44 -5.67 -5.24
C THR A 18 -3.11 -6.50 -6.32
N TYR A 19 -4.37 -6.21 -6.63
CA TYR A 19 -5.12 -6.89 -7.68
C TYR A 19 -5.10 -6.06 -8.95
N VAL A 20 -4.61 -6.64 -10.03
CA VAL A 20 -4.46 -5.98 -11.33
C VAL A 20 -5.42 -6.61 -12.34
N LEU A 21 -6.25 -5.81 -12.99
CA LEU A 21 -7.13 -6.30 -14.06
C LEU A 21 -6.28 -6.79 -15.23
N ASN A 22 -6.74 -7.85 -15.91
CA ASN A 22 -5.97 -8.55 -16.94
C ASN A 22 -5.50 -7.65 -18.09
N ASP A 23 -6.25 -6.60 -18.46
CA ASP A 23 -5.86 -5.62 -19.48
C ASP A 23 -4.97 -4.49 -18.93
N LYS A 24 -4.67 -4.51 -17.64
CA LYS A 24 -3.87 -3.50 -16.91
C LYS A 24 -4.45 -2.09 -16.98
N SER A 25 -5.76 -1.97 -17.16
CA SER A 25 -6.45 -0.68 -17.15
C SER A 25 -6.66 -0.13 -15.75
N LEU A 26 -6.76 -1.01 -14.75
CA LEU A 26 -6.93 -0.62 -13.35
C LEU A 26 -6.30 -1.63 -12.41
N ALA A 27 -6.02 -1.17 -11.18
CA ALA A 27 -5.51 -2.00 -10.10
C ALA A 27 -6.05 -1.51 -8.74
N PHE A 28 -6.22 -2.46 -7.84
CA PHE A 28 -6.64 -2.22 -6.46
C PHE A 28 -5.42 -2.39 -5.56
N THR A 29 -4.90 -1.31 -5.01
CA THR A 29 -3.59 -1.29 -4.36
C THR A 29 -3.64 -1.52 -2.85
N GLY A 30 -4.85 -1.61 -2.27
CA GLY A 30 -4.98 -1.73 -0.81
C GLY A 30 -4.27 -0.59 -0.10
N ASP A 31 -3.51 -0.92 0.93
CA ASP A 31 -2.70 0.04 1.68
C ASP A 31 -1.23 0.10 1.24
N ALA A 32 -0.86 -0.64 0.19
CA ALA A 32 0.51 -0.54 -0.34
C ALA A 32 0.77 0.84 -0.94
N LEU A 33 -0.20 1.36 -1.69
CA LEU A 33 -0.11 2.69 -2.30
C LEU A 33 -1.43 3.44 -2.08
N LEU A 34 -1.32 4.62 -1.49
CA LEU A 34 -2.42 5.56 -1.32
C LEU A 34 -2.21 6.78 -2.23
N ILE A 35 -3.25 7.56 -2.45
CA ILE A 35 -3.15 8.78 -3.27
C ILE A 35 -2.25 9.79 -2.54
N ARG A 36 -1.11 10.10 -3.12
CA ARG A 36 -0.07 10.96 -2.54
C ARG A 36 0.51 10.41 -1.23
N GLY A 37 0.47 9.10 -1.03
CA GLY A 37 0.96 8.46 0.18
C GLY A 37 1.15 6.97 0.01
N CYS A 38 1.31 6.30 1.12
CA CYS A 38 1.39 4.84 1.24
C CYS A 38 0.98 4.41 2.64
N GLY A 39 0.72 3.13 2.83
CA GLY A 39 0.44 2.57 4.15
C GLY A 39 1.62 2.73 5.09
N ARG A 40 1.34 2.82 6.38
CA ARG A 40 2.38 2.85 7.41
C ARG A 40 3.10 1.49 7.47
N THR A 41 4.34 1.50 7.92
CA THR A 41 5.20 0.31 7.91
C THR A 41 5.69 -0.09 9.31
N ASP A 42 5.11 0.49 10.36
CA ASP A 42 5.55 0.33 11.75
C ASP A 42 4.76 -0.71 12.55
N PHE A 43 3.81 -1.41 11.92
CA PHE A 43 3.02 -2.47 12.55
C PHE A 43 2.91 -3.69 11.62
N GLN A 44 2.44 -4.83 12.18
CA GLN A 44 2.06 -6.04 11.43
C GLN A 44 3.15 -6.53 10.47
N GLN A 45 4.40 -6.58 10.93
CA GLN A 45 5.54 -7.00 10.11
C GLN A 45 5.83 -6.06 8.94
N GLY A 46 5.42 -4.79 9.07
CA GLY A 46 5.71 -3.76 8.09
C GLY A 46 7.19 -3.49 7.94
N CYS A 47 7.59 -3.10 6.74
CA CYS A 47 8.98 -2.79 6.42
C CYS A 47 9.03 -1.73 5.31
N PRO A 48 9.63 -0.56 5.55
CA PRO A 48 9.66 0.49 4.54
C PRO A 48 10.47 0.11 3.30
N ASN A 49 11.59 -0.59 3.45
CA ASN A 49 12.37 -1.07 2.31
C ASN A 49 11.53 -2.00 1.42
N THR A 50 10.86 -2.96 2.04
CA THR A 50 10.00 -3.92 1.33
C THR A 50 8.85 -3.20 0.62
N LEU A 51 8.20 -2.24 1.26
CA LEU A 51 7.11 -1.47 0.65
C LEU A 51 7.60 -0.68 -0.57
N TYR A 52 8.75 -0.03 -0.46
CA TYR A 52 9.36 0.71 -1.56
C TYR A 52 9.57 -0.21 -2.79
N HIS A 53 10.19 -1.36 -2.58
CA HIS A 53 10.42 -2.33 -3.65
C HIS A 53 9.12 -2.90 -4.23
N SER A 54 8.13 -3.18 -3.39
CA SER A 54 6.81 -3.67 -3.84
C SER A 54 6.14 -2.65 -4.78
N VAL A 55 6.09 -1.39 -4.38
CA VAL A 55 5.44 -0.35 -5.19
C VAL A 55 6.18 -0.13 -6.50
N HIS A 56 7.50 0.00 -6.46
CA HIS A 56 8.29 0.27 -7.66
C HIS A 56 8.31 -0.91 -8.63
N SER A 57 8.36 -2.16 -8.15
CA SER A 57 8.43 -3.34 -9.02
C SER A 57 7.07 -3.87 -9.46
N LYS A 58 6.02 -3.70 -8.66
CA LYS A 58 4.71 -4.33 -8.89
C LYS A 58 3.60 -3.36 -9.30
N ILE A 59 3.68 -2.10 -8.94
CA ILE A 59 2.66 -1.09 -9.22
C ILE A 59 3.18 -0.08 -10.26
N PHE A 60 4.33 0.53 -10.02
CA PHE A 60 4.90 1.52 -10.93
C PHE A 60 5.42 0.92 -12.25
N SER A 61 5.53 -0.41 -12.33
CA SER A 61 5.80 -1.14 -13.58
C SER A 61 4.57 -1.28 -14.48
N LEU A 62 3.37 -0.94 -13.99
CA LEU A 62 2.15 -0.92 -14.80
C LEU A 62 2.15 0.27 -15.77
N PRO A 63 1.32 0.22 -16.84
CA PRO A 63 1.19 1.37 -17.74
C PRO A 63 0.85 2.66 -17.01
N ASP A 64 1.37 3.78 -17.47
CA ASP A 64 1.14 5.10 -16.85
C ASP A 64 -0.34 5.48 -16.78
N SER A 65 -1.15 5.02 -17.73
CA SER A 65 -2.59 5.24 -17.77
C SER A 65 -3.40 4.33 -16.84
N CYS A 66 -2.78 3.35 -16.18
CA CYS A 66 -3.46 2.45 -15.27
C CYS A 66 -4.08 3.22 -14.10
N HIS A 67 -5.38 3.04 -13.87
CA HIS A 67 -6.09 3.65 -12.76
C HIS A 67 -5.85 2.84 -11.48
N LEU A 68 -5.53 3.52 -10.40
CA LEU A 68 -5.22 2.92 -9.10
C LEU A 68 -6.30 3.28 -8.09
N TYR A 69 -6.87 2.27 -7.47
CA TYR A 69 -7.90 2.39 -6.44
C TYR A 69 -7.32 1.90 -5.10
N PRO A 70 -6.97 2.82 -4.18
CA PRO A 70 -6.48 2.43 -2.86
C PRO A 70 -7.61 1.96 -1.95
N ALA A 71 -7.26 1.38 -0.80
CA ALA A 71 -8.24 0.93 0.18
C ALA A 71 -9.04 2.08 0.79
N HIS A 72 -8.38 3.21 1.00
CA HIS A 72 -9.01 4.41 1.56
C HIS A 72 -8.20 5.66 1.18
N ASP A 73 -8.82 6.82 1.35
CA ASP A 73 -8.16 8.10 1.17
C ASP A 73 -8.67 9.09 2.23
N TYR A 74 -7.72 9.77 2.86
CA TYR A 74 -8.02 10.74 3.92
C TYR A 74 -8.35 12.13 3.40
N THR A 75 -8.20 12.36 2.09
CA THR A 75 -8.43 13.65 1.43
C THR A 75 -9.69 13.69 0.58
N GLY A 76 -10.46 12.59 0.54
CA GLY A 76 -11.73 12.49 -0.17
C GLY A 76 -11.64 12.15 -1.66
N GLN A 77 -10.48 11.69 -2.12
CA GLN A 77 -10.30 11.22 -3.50
C GLN A 77 -10.53 9.71 -3.59
N THR A 78 -10.87 9.22 -4.78
CA THR A 78 -11.21 7.80 -4.98
C THR A 78 -10.27 7.09 -5.94
N VAL A 79 -9.61 7.79 -6.84
CA VAL A 79 -8.80 7.19 -7.91
C VAL A 79 -7.59 8.08 -8.23
N THR A 80 -6.50 7.43 -8.59
CA THR A 80 -5.32 8.09 -9.15
C THR A 80 -4.80 7.27 -10.34
N THR A 81 -3.67 7.63 -10.90
CA THR A 81 -3.02 6.87 -11.97
C THR A 81 -1.56 6.57 -11.62
N VAL A 82 -0.98 5.58 -12.30
CA VAL A 82 0.43 5.26 -12.16
C VAL A 82 1.30 6.48 -12.48
N GLU A 83 1.03 7.15 -13.61
CA GLU A 83 1.76 8.37 -14.00
C GLU A 83 1.71 9.44 -12.91
N GLU A 84 0.52 9.70 -12.37
CA GLU A 84 0.30 10.73 -11.38
C GLU A 84 1.11 10.45 -10.10
N GLU A 85 1.07 9.22 -9.60
CA GLU A 85 1.81 8.85 -8.39
C GLU A 85 3.33 8.78 -8.62
N LYS A 86 3.78 8.37 -9.79
CA LYS A 86 5.21 8.41 -10.14
C LYS A 86 5.78 9.83 -10.17
N ARG A 87 4.96 10.83 -10.46
CA ARG A 87 5.37 12.23 -10.55
C ARG A 87 5.15 13.01 -9.27
N LEU A 88 4.08 12.74 -8.54
CA LEU A 88 3.55 13.62 -7.51
C LEU A 88 3.51 13.02 -6.11
N ASN A 89 3.75 11.71 -5.95
CA ASN A 89 3.75 11.10 -4.62
C ASN A 89 4.94 11.63 -3.81
N PRO A 90 4.70 12.31 -2.67
CA PRO A 90 5.79 12.98 -1.94
C PRO A 90 6.75 12.01 -1.24
N ARG A 91 6.40 10.73 -1.15
CA ARG A 91 7.22 9.70 -0.51
C ARG A 91 7.89 8.79 -1.53
N LEU A 92 7.11 8.25 -2.46
CA LEU A 92 7.57 7.21 -3.40
C LEU A 92 8.32 7.76 -4.61
N THR A 93 8.35 9.08 -4.81
CA THR A 93 9.22 9.76 -5.79
C THR A 93 10.64 9.95 -5.29
N LYS A 94 10.90 9.71 -4.01
CA LYS A 94 12.22 9.83 -3.39
C LYS A 94 13.06 8.58 -3.61
N SER A 95 14.36 8.67 -3.32
CA SER A 95 15.22 7.48 -3.26
C SER A 95 14.77 6.54 -2.13
N GLU A 96 15.18 5.28 -2.21
CA GLU A 96 14.86 4.30 -1.16
C GLU A 96 15.32 4.78 0.23
N ALA A 97 16.55 5.31 0.32
CA ALA A 97 17.10 5.80 1.59
C ALA A 97 16.29 6.97 2.16
N GLU A 98 15.89 7.91 1.30
CA GLU A 98 15.04 9.04 1.71
C GLU A 98 13.64 8.57 2.10
N PHE A 99 13.07 7.62 1.36
CA PHE A 99 11.78 7.02 1.68
C PHE A 99 11.78 6.35 3.06
N VAL A 100 12.77 5.52 3.33
CA VAL A 100 12.92 4.86 4.62
C VAL A 100 13.01 5.88 5.76
N LYS A 101 13.79 6.94 5.55
CA LYS A 101 13.93 8.02 6.53
C LYS A 101 12.59 8.73 6.79
N ILE A 102 11.83 9.03 5.73
CA ILE A 102 10.49 9.61 5.86
C ILE A 102 9.57 8.68 6.66
N MET A 103 9.53 7.40 6.32
CA MET A 103 8.65 6.43 6.98
C MET A 103 9.00 6.25 8.45
N ASN A 104 10.26 6.28 8.81
CA ASN A 104 10.71 6.14 10.19
C ASN A 104 10.44 7.39 11.05
N ASN A 105 10.14 8.53 10.44
CA ASN A 105 9.92 9.82 11.13
C ASN A 105 8.49 10.33 11.05
N LEU A 106 7.51 9.51 10.64
CA LEU A 106 6.11 9.94 10.54
C LEU A 106 5.46 10.24 11.89
N ASN A 107 5.87 9.55 12.96
CA ASN A 107 5.33 9.73 14.31
C ASN A 107 3.80 9.69 14.37
N LEU A 108 3.20 8.73 13.65
CA LEU A 108 1.76 8.55 13.61
C LEU A 108 1.23 8.04 14.94
N PRO A 109 0.03 8.48 15.37
CA PRO A 109 -0.58 7.94 16.58
C PRO A 109 -0.86 6.44 16.41
N ARG A 110 -0.75 5.71 17.54
CA ARG A 110 -1.05 4.28 17.58
C ARG A 110 -2.55 4.08 17.31
N PRO A 111 -2.95 3.17 16.41
CA PRO A 111 -4.36 2.88 16.20
C PRO A 111 -5.04 2.38 17.49
N LYS A 112 -6.26 2.86 17.76
CA LYS A 112 -6.95 2.61 19.03
C LYS A 112 -7.20 1.13 19.33
N GLN A 113 -7.47 0.34 18.29
CA GLN A 113 -7.83 -1.07 18.42
C GLN A 113 -6.67 -2.02 18.10
N ILE A 114 -5.45 -1.52 17.93
CA ILE A 114 -4.33 -2.32 17.42
C ILE A 114 -4.00 -3.51 18.32
N ASP A 115 -4.11 -3.37 19.63
CA ASP A 115 -3.78 -4.42 20.60
C ASP A 115 -4.78 -5.57 20.59
N VAL A 116 -6.01 -5.32 20.11
CA VAL A 116 -7.05 -6.34 19.93
C VAL A 116 -7.07 -6.84 18.49
N ALA A 117 -6.97 -5.94 17.53
CA ALA A 117 -7.11 -6.25 16.11
C ALA A 117 -5.96 -7.12 15.59
N VAL A 118 -4.71 -6.83 15.96
CA VAL A 118 -3.56 -7.59 15.45
C VAL A 118 -3.59 -9.05 15.91
N PRO A 119 -3.74 -9.36 17.23
CA PRO A 119 -3.86 -10.76 17.64
C PRO A 119 -5.06 -11.47 17.03
N ALA A 120 -6.21 -10.82 16.94
CA ALA A 120 -7.41 -11.40 16.34
C ALA A 120 -7.20 -11.70 14.85
N ASN A 121 -6.58 -10.79 14.10
CA ASN A 121 -6.31 -10.96 12.68
C ASN A 121 -5.31 -12.11 12.41
N LEU A 122 -4.38 -12.34 13.31
CA LEU A 122 -3.48 -13.49 13.23
C LEU A 122 -4.19 -14.83 13.40
N LYS A 123 -5.41 -14.82 13.98
CA LYS A 123 -6.27 -15.98 14.18
C LYS A 123 -7.55 -15.90 13.32
N CYS A 124 -7.48 -15.31 12.14
CA CYS A 124 -8.61 -15.13 11.21
C CYS A 124 -9.80 -14.38 11.83
N GLY A 125 -9.56 -13.43 12.71
CA GLY A 125 -10.59 -12.63 13.36
C GLY A 125 -11.26 -13.27 14.57
N ILE A 126 -10.83 -14.45 14.99
CA ILE A 126 -11.36 -15.11 16.18
C ILE A 126 -10.91 -14.33 17.43
N GLN A 127 -11.88 -13.96 18.24
CA GLN A 127 -11.63 -13.34 19.55
C GLN A 127 -11.82 -14.41 20.63
N ASP A 128 -10.91 -14.45 21.58
CA ASP A 128 -11.06 -15.26 22.78
C ASP A 128 -12.06 -14.55 23.70
N ASP A 129 -13.06 -15.28 24.19
CA ASP A 129 -14.08 -14.78 25.13
C ASP A 129 -13.47 -14.37 26.49
#